data_c9f4b4af93568bc01490f11cdea53600
#
_entry.id   c9f4b4af93568bc01490f11cdea53600
#
_cell.length_a   1.000
_cell.length_b   1.000
_cell.length_c   1.000
_cell.angle_alpha   90.00
_cell.angle_beta   90.00
_cell.angle_gamma   90.00
#
_symmetry.space_group_name_H-M   'P 1'
#
loop_
_entity.id
_entity.type
_entity.pdbx_description
1 polymer ?
#
loop_
_entity_poly.entity_id
_entity_poly.type
_entity_poly.pdbx_seq_one_letter_code
_entity_poly.pdbx_strand_id
1 'polypeptide(L)'
;MNGNLAVMGYTQGLNILLNMFFGPAVNAARGIAVQVQGVCQQFCVNFQMALNPQLTKSYAQDDLQTMHSLLIKSSKFSFYILYIIAVPLMFEAHTVLKLWLGIVPEHTVSFLRLILVVGLLYTLSNPMIVSVHATGKLKKFQIIEGTMLLMIEIGRASCR
;
A
#
# COMPACT_ATOMS: atom_id res chain seq x y z
N MET A 1 -15.50 -11.61 1.54
CA MET A 1 -16.16 -10.66 0.62
C MET A 1 -16.30 -9.26 1.24
N ASN A 2 -16.63 -9.12 2.53
CA ASN A 2 -16.90 -7.81 3.16
C ASN A 2 -15.69 -6.86 3.26
N GLY A 3 -14.46 -7.38 3.42
CA GLY A 3 -13.25 -6.56 3.48
C GLY A 3 -12.96 -5.78 2.20
N ASN A 4 -13.18 -6.38 1.04
CA ASN A 4 -12.98 -5.71 -0.25
C ASN A 4 -13.99 -4.57 -0.49
N LEU A 5 -15.22 -4.72 -0.02
CA LEU A 5 -16.24 -3.65 -0.11
C LEU A 5 -15.87 -2.44 0.74
N ALA A 6 -15.33 -2.65 1.94
CA ALA A 6 -14.87 -1.56 2.81
C ALA A 6 -13.68 -0.80 2.19
N VAL A 7 -12.72 -1.53 1.61
CA VAL A 7 -11.57 -0.91 0.93
C VAL A 7 -12.00 -0.15 -0.33
N MET A 8 -12.94 -0.70 -1.12
CA MET A 8 -13.49 -0.01 -2.29
C MET A 8 -14.27 1.25 -1.86
N GLY A 9 -15.10 1.16 -0.82
CA GLY A 9 -15.82 2.30 -0.26
C GLY A 9 -14.87 3.40 0.21
N TYR A 10 -13.84 3.04 0.95
CA TYR A 10 -12.81 3.98 1.39
C TYR A 10 -12.10 4.66 0.22
N THR A 11 -11.65 3.90 -0.79
CA THR A 11 -10.92 4.46 -1.93
C THR A 11 -11.79 5.38 -2.78
N GLN A 12 -13.05 4.97 -3.04
CA GLN A 12 -13.99 5.80 -3.80
C GLN A 12 -14.49 7.01 -3.00
N GLY A 13 -14.77 6.84 -1.72
CA GLY A 13 -15.13 7.94 -0.83
C GLY A 13 -14.05 9.01 -0.77
N LEU A 14 -12.79 8.61 -0.68
CA LEU A 14 -11.65 9.52 -0.68
C LEU A 14 -11.49 10.27 -2.02
N ASN A 15 -11.74 9.61 -3.16
CA ASN A 15 -11.73 10.25 -4.46
C ASN A 15 -12.87 11.29 -4.61
N ILE A 16 -14.07 10.96 -4.13
CA ILE A 16 -15.22 11.87 -4.16
C ILE A 16 -14.95 13.09 -3.26
N LEU A 17 -14.46 12.88 -2.04
CA LEU A 17 -14.12 13.96 -1.12
C LEU A 17 -13.05 14.89 -1.71
N LEU A 18 -11.96 14.34 -2.25
CA LEU A 18 -10.92 15.15 -2.87
C LEU A 18 -11.43 15.96 -4.07
N ASN A 19 -12.30 15.36 -4.87
CA ASN A 19 -12.88 16.05 -6.03
C ASN A 19 -13.82 17.19 -5.62
N MET A 20 -14.65 16.98 -4.58
CA MET A 20 -15.58 18.00 -4.08
C MET A 20 -14.88 19.19 -3.41
N PHE A 21 -13.76 18.95 -2.70
CA PHE A 21 -13.13 19.98 -1.86
C PHE A 21 -11.93 20.65 -2.48
N PHE A 22 -11.12 19.90 -3.22
CA PHE A 22 -9.86 20.39 -3.80
C PHE A 22 -9.90 20.46 -5.33
N GLY A 23 -11.00 20.01 -5.92
CA GLY A 23 -11.19 20.02 -7.36
C GLY A 23 -10.53 18.86 -8.10
N PRO A 24 -10.84 18.71 -9.41
CA PRO A 24 -10.38 17.57 -10.21
C PRO A 24 -8.87 17.54 -10.43
N ALA A 25 -8.19 18.69 -10.40
CA ALA A 25 -6.74 18.77 -10.62
C ALA A 25 -5.96 18.07 -9.50
N VAL A 26 -6.34 18.26 -8.23
CA VAL A 26 -5.70 17.62 -7.08
C VAL A 26 -5.98 16.12 -7.05
N ASN A 27 -7.20 15.71 -7.43
CA ASN A 27 -7.53 14.29 -7.54
C ASN A 27 -6.73 13.61 -8.66
N ALA A 28 -6.53 14.28 -9.80
CA ALA A 28 -5.67 13.79 -10.87
C ALA A 28 -4.21 13.66 -10.41
N ALA A 29 -3.68 14.66 -9.71
CA ALA A 29 -2.32 14.64 -9.16
C ALA A 29 -2.09 13.44 -8.22
N ARG A 30 -3.07 13.17 -7.35
CA ARG A 30 -3.05 11.98 -6.49
C ARG A 30 -3.12 10.68 -7.31
N GLY A 31 -3.99 10.61 -8.31
CA GLY A 31 -4.14 9.45 -9.19
C GLY A 31 -2.83 9.08 -9.89
N ILE A 32 -2.11 10.06 -10.42
CA ILE A 32 -0.79 9.89 -11.02
C ILE A 32 0.22 9.35 -9.99
N ALA A 33 0.27 9.94 -8.81
CA ALA A 33 1.18 9.51 -7.75
C ALA A 33 0.91 8.05 -7.31
N VAL A 34 -0.36 7.64 -7.22
CA VAL A 34 -0.77 6.26 -6.92
C VAL A 34 -0.35 5.30 -8.03
N GLN A 35 -0.46 5.69 -9.30
CA GLN A 35 -0.01 4.86 -10.42
C GLN A 35 1.49 4.60 -10.37
N VAL A 36 2.29 5.63 -10.16
CA VAL A 36 3.76 5.49 -10.05
C VAL A 36 4.12 4.59 -8.86
N GLN A 37 3.51 4.81 -7.71
CA GLN A 37 3.71 3.96 -6.53
C GLN A 37 3.30 2.51 -6.82
N GLY A 38 2.20 2.29 -7.54
CA GLY A 38 1.73 0.95 -7.92
C GLY A 38 2.76 0.19 -8.75
N VAL A 39 3.41 0.85 -9.73
CA VAL A 39 4.49 0.26 -10.51
C VAL A 39 5.67 -0.14 -9.62
N CYS A 40 6.10 0.75 -8.72
CA CYS A 40 7.19 0.45 -7.79
C CYS A 40 6.83 -0.71 -6.85
N GLN A 41 5.59 -0.74 -6.36
CA GLN A 41 5.09 -1.80 -5.47
C GLN A 41 5.02 -3.16 -6.18
N GLN A 42 4.80 -3.19 -7.50
CA GLN A 42 4.69 -4.44 -8.26
C GLN A 42 5.96 -5.31 -8.15
N PHE A 43 7.14 -4.70 -8.07
CA PHE A 43 8.38 -5.44 -7.83
C PHE A 43 8.37 -6.16 -6.49
N CYS A 44 7.89 -5.51 -5.44
CA CYS A 44 7.77 -6.11 -4.12
C CYS A 44 6.72 -7.21 -4.09
N VAL A 45 5.57 -7.00 -4.74
CA VAL A 45 4.49 -7.99 -4.83
C VAL A 45 4.96 -9.26 -5.54
N ASN A 46 5.67 -9.13 -6.66
CA ASN A 46 6.21 -10.27 -7.40
C ASN A 46 7.22 -11.07 -6.55
N PHE A 47 8.08 -10.38 -5.81
CA PHE A 47 9.01 -11.03 -4.88
C PHE A 47 8.27 -11.76 -3.76
N GLN A 48 7.27 -11.14 -3.16
CA GLN A 48 6.46 -11.73 -2.09
C GLN A 48 5.64 -12.93 -2.59
N MET A 49 5.09 -12.87 -3.81
CA MET A 49 4.37 -13.99 -4.42
C MET A 49 5.23 -15.26 -4.53
N ALA A 50 6.53 -15.11 -4.78
CA ALA A 50 7.46 -16.24 -4.81
C ALA A 50 7.69 -16.86 -3.42
N LEU A 51 7.57 -16.09 -2.34
CA LEU A 51 7.78 -16.53 -0.96
C LEU A 51 6.50 -17.03 -0.26
N ASN A 52 5.33 -16.57 -0.69
CA ASN A 52 4.05 -16.92 -0.07
C ASN A 52 3.79 -18.44 0.01
N PRO A 53 4.08 -19.27 -1.03
CA PRO A 53 3.90 -20.72 -0.94
C PRO A 53 4.80 -21.36 0.13
N GLN A 54 6.02 -20.85 0.31
CA GLN A 54 6.95 -21.37 1.32
C GLN A 54 6.47 -21.03 2.74
N LEU A 55 5.96 -19.81 2.95
CA LEU A 55 5.37 -19.40 4.23
C LEU A 55 4.18 -20.30 4.60
N THR A 56 3.28 -20.53 3.64
CA THR A 56 2.10 -21.40 3.86
C THR A 56 2.50 -22.84 4.13
N LYS A 57 3.51 -23.35 3.42
CA LYS A 57 4.02 -24.72 3.62
C LYS A 57 4.65 -24.89 5.00
N SER A 58 5.51 -23.94 5.43
CA SER A 58 6.12 -23.98 6.77
C SER A 58 5.07 -23.94 7.87
N TYR A 59 4.00 -23.14 7.70
CA TYR A 59 2.89 -23.14 8.64
C TYR A 59 2.15 -24.48 8.69
N ALA A 60 1.88 -25.10 7.53
CA ALA A 60 1.20 -26.40 7.44
C ALA A 60 2.02 -27.56 8.02
N GLN A 61 3.35 -27.42 8.08
CA GLN A 61 4.28 -28.37 8.69
C GLN A 61 4.53 -28.10 10.18
N ASP A 62 3.85 -27.11 10.76
CA ASP A 62 4.04 -26.66 12.16
C ASP A 62 5.47 -26.18 12.47
N ASP A 63 6.25 -25.85 11.42
CA ASP A 63 7.59 -25.27 11.55
C ASP A 63 7.49 -23.74 11.68
N LEU A 64 7.06 -23.29 12.84
CA LEU A 64 6.88 -21.88 13.15
C LEU A 64 8.21 -21.11 13.14
N GLN A 65 9.32 -21.76 13.46
CA GLN A 65 10.63 -21.11 13.49
C GLN A 65 11.10 -20.72 12.09
N THR A 66 11.01 -21.64 11.14
CA THR A 66 11.29 -21.34 9.73
C THR A 66 10.32 -20.31 9.17
N MET A 67 9.03 -20.42 9.48
CA MET A 67 8.02 -19.45 9.07
C MET A 67 8.36 -18.03 9.55
N HIS A 68 8.69 -17.82 10.83
CA HIS A 68 9.09 -16.52 11.37
C HIS A 68 10.35 -15.97 10.72
N SER A 69 11.36 -16.83 10.49
CA SER A 69 12.60 -16.43 9.80
C SER A 69 12.32 -15.96 8.38
N LEU A 70 11.50 -16.70 7.63
CA LEU A 70 11.09 -16.34 6.27
C LEU A 70 10.30 -15.02 6.24
N LEU A 71 9.42 -14.82 7.20
CA LEU A 71 8.60 -13.62 7.33
C LEU A 71 9.46 -12.36 7.53
N ILE A 72 10.42 -12.42 8.47
CA ILE A 72 11.34 -11.31 8.73
C ILE A 72 12.22 -11.03 7.51
N LYS A 73 12.76 -12.08 6.88
CA LYS A 73 13.58 -11.95 5.67
C LYS A 73 12.77 -11.34 4.53
N SER A 74 11.55 -11.83 4.30
CA SER A 74 10.64 -11.30 3.27
C SER A 74 10.35 -9.82 3.48
N SER A 75 10.04 -9.40 4.70
CA SER A 75 9.81 -7.98 5.03
C SER A 75 11.03 -7.12 4.73
N LYS A 76 12.21 -7.54 5.18
CA LYS A 76 13.48 -6.81 4.95
C LYS A 76 13.81 -6.69 3.46
N PHE A 77 13.76 -7.79 2.72
CA PHE A 77 14.09 -7.77 1.29
C PHE A 77 13.09 -6.94 0.48
N SER A 78 11.79 -7.07 0.75
CA SER A 78 10.76 -6.25 0.11
C SER A 78 10.98 -4.76 0.38
N PHE A 79 11.33 -4.41 1.62
CA PHE A 79 11.66 -3.03 1.97
C PHE A 79 12.88 -2.52 1.19
N TYR A 80 13.96 -3.29 1.11
CA TYR A 80 15.16 -2.88 0.38
C TYR A 80 14.91 -2.74 -1.13
N ILE A 81 14.14 -3.65 -1.73
CA ILE A 81 13.75 -3.55 -3.14
C ILE A 81 13.02 -2.22 -3.39
N LEU A 82 11.99 -1.92 -2.59
CA LEU A 82 11.24 -0.69 -2.74
C LEU A 82 12.09 0.55 -2.43
N TYR A 83 12.96 0.47 -1.41
CA TYR A 83 13.83 1.57 -1.01
C TYR A 83 14.79 1.98 -2.13
N ILE A 84 15.45 1.01 -2.78
CA ILE A 84 16.38 1.26 -3.90
C ILE A 84 15.67 1.95 -5.07
N ILE A 85 14.39 1.63 -5.33
CA ILE A 85 13.60 2.25 -6.40
C ILE A 85 13.02 3.60 -5.93
N ALA A 86 12.47 3.66 -4.72
CA ALA A 86 11.75 4.83 -4.23
C ALA A 86 12.67 6.02 -3.95
N VAL A 87 13.88 5.79 -3.41
CA VAL A 87 14.77 6.89 -3.03
C VAL A 87 15.21 7.72 -4.23
N PRO A 88 15.79 7.16 -5.31
CA PRO A 88 16.14 7.98 -6.48
C PRO A 88 14.91 8.62 -7.11
N LEU A 89 13.77 7.91 -7.12
CA LEU A 89 12.52 8.44 -7.63
C LEU A 89 12.01 9.63 -6.81
N MET A 90 12.19 9.64 -5.49
CA MET A 90 11.82 10.77 -4.63
C MET A 90 12.69 12.01 -4.87
N PHE A 91 13.98 11.82 -5.15
CA PHE A 91 14.88 12.93 -5.47
C PHE A 91 14.57 13.54 -6.84
N GLU A 92 14.44 12.71 -7.86
CA GLU A 92 14.21 13.10 -9.24
C GLU A 92 12.72 13.09 -9.64
N ALA A 93 11.82 13.14 -8.67
CA ALA A 93 10.37 13.04 -8.90
C ALA A 93 9.85 14.02 -9.96
N HIS A 94 10.33 15.27 -9.93
CA HIS A 94 9.92 16.28 -10.90
C HIS A 94 10.38 15.94 -12.31
N THR A 95 11.65 15.55 -12.48
CA THR A 95 12.24 15.21 -13.78
C THR A 95 11.56 13.98 -14.38
N VAL A 96 11.35 12.95 -13.59
CA VAL A 96 10.69 11.71 -14.03
C VAL A 96 9.24 11.98 -14.43
N LEU A 97 8.49 12.71 -13.62
CA LEU A 97 7.11 13.08 -13.94
C LEU A 97 7.02 13.97 -15.19
N LYS A 98 7.93 14.91 -15.34
CA LYS A 98 7.98 15.78 -16.52
C LYS A 98 8.30 15.00 -17.80
N LEU A 99 9.22 14.03 -17.73
CA LEU A 99 9.55 13.16 -18.87
C LEU A 99 8.37 12.27 -19.27
N TRP A 100 7.59 11.82 -18.29
CA TRP A 100 6.47 10.91 -18.54
C TRP A 100 5.17 11.61 -18.94
N LEU A 101 4.81 12.70 -18.24
CA LEU A 101 3.54 13.42 -18.48
C LEU A 101 3.68 14.63 -19.39
N GLY A 102 4.90 15.15 -19.58
CA GLY A 102 5.13 16.45 -20.25
C GLY A 102 4.76 17.64 -19.35
N ILE A 103 3.50 17.73 -18.93
CA ILE A 103 2.98 18.75 -17.99
C ILE A 103 2.70 18.08 -16.65
N VAL A 104 3.37 18.57 -15.60
CA VAL A 104 3.20 18.03 -14.24
C VAL A 104 2.18 18.89 -13.50
N PRO A 105 1.02 18.34 -13.09
CA PRO A 105 0.06 19.07 -12.27
C PRO A 105 0.66 19.52 -10.94
N GLU A 106 0.18 20.65 -10.42
CA GLU A 106 0.58 21.15 -9.11
C GLU A 106 0.34 20.08 -8.04
N HIS A 107 1.21 20.06 -7.03
CA HIS A 107 1.19 19.11 -5.91
C HIS A 107 1.49 17.64 -6.24
N THR A 108 1.58 17.20 -7.51
CA THR A 108 1.85 15.80 -7.88
C THR A 108 3.15 15.28 -7.27
N VAL A 109 4.22 16.08 -7.28
CA VAL A 109 5.52 15.72 -6.70
C VAL A 109 5.42 15.48 -5.19
N SER A 110 4.69 16.34 -4.47
CA SER A 110 4.48 16.21 -3.03
C SER A 110 3.65 14.97 -2.68
N PHE A 111 2.58 14.73 -3.44
CA PHE A 111 1.79 13.50 -3.31
C PHE A 111 2.61 12.24 -3.57
N LEU A 112 3.43 12.26 -4.63
CA LEU A 112 4.30 11.12 -4.96
C LEU A 112 5.27 10.80 -3.84
N ARG A 113 5.95 11.80 -3.29
CA ARG A 113 6.87 11.63 -2.16
C ARG A 113 6.17 11.02 -0.95
N LEU A 114 5.03 11.59 -0.55
CA LEU A 114 4.25 11.09 0.59
C LEU A 114 3.78 9.64 0.39
N ILE A 115 3.24 9.33 -0.80
CA ILE A 115 2.73 8.00 -1.12
C ILE A 115 3.86 6.97 -1.17
N LEU A 116 5.06 7.33 -1.65
CA LEU A 116 6.22 6.44 -1.63
C LEU A 116 6.68 6.14 -0.20
N VAL A 117 6.69 7.13 0.70
CA VAL A 117 7.01 6.91 2.12
C VAL A 117 5.98 5.97 2.77
N VAL A 118 4.70 6.21 2.54
CA VAL A 118 3.63 5.32 3.02
C VAL A 118 3.78 3.91 2.45
N GLY A 119 4.13 3.80 1.15
CA GLY A 119 4.40 2.52 0.49
C GLY A 119 5.56 1.74 1.12
N LEU A 120 6.64 2.41 1.52
CA LEU A 120 7.76 1.80 2.24
C LEU A 120 7.32 1.21 3.59
N LEU A 121 6.52 1.96 4.35
CA LEU A 121 5.98 1.48 5.62
C LEU A 121 5.02 0.30 5.42
N TYR A 122 4.16 0.37 4.40
CA TYR A 122 3.22 -0.70 4.07
C TYR A 122 3.95 -1.99 3.66
N THR A 123 5.06 -1.88 2.95
CA THR A 123 5.86 -3.04 2.51
C THR A 123 6.40 -3.86 3.69
N LEU A 124 6.71 -3.21 4.81
CA LEU A 124 7.11 -3.91 6.05
C LEU A 124 5.95 -4.68 6.68
N SER A 125 4.73 -4.16 6.58
CA SER A 125 3.55 -4.75 7.21
C SER A 125 2.94 -5.89 6.38
N ASN A 126 3.15 -5.90 5.05
CA ASN A 126 2.50 -6.84 4.15
C ASN A 126 2.78 -8.32 4.46
N PRO A 127 4.03 -8.80 4.70
CA PRO A 127 4.28 -10.18 5.06
C PRO A 127 3.62 -10.59 6.39
N MET A 128 3.46 -9.66 7.31
CA MET A 128 2.73 -9.91 8.57
C MET A 128 1.24 -10.18 8.28
N ILE A 129 0.64 -9.42 7.38
CA ILE A 129 -0.75 -9.63 6.95
C ILE A 129 -0.89 -11.00 6.29
N VAL A 130 0.05 -11.38 5.41
CA VAL A 130 0.06 -12.70 4.75
C VAL A 130 0.16 -13.83 5.78
N SER A 131 0.97 -13.68 6.83
CA SER A 131 1.08 -14.68 7.89
C SER A 131 -0.25 -14.87 8.64
N VAL A 132 -0.98 -13.79 8.92
CA VAL A 132 -2.33 -13.85 9.50
C VAL A 132 -3.30 -14.57 8.56
N HIS A 133 -3.19 -14.33 7.26
CA HIS A 133 -3.99 -15.05 6.25
C HIS A 133 -3.69 -16.56 6.26
N ALA A 134 -2.44 -16.96 6.44
CA ALA A 134 -2.05 -18.36 6.52
C ALA A 134 -2.66 -19.09 7.73
N THR A 135 -2.92 -18.38 8.85
CA THR A 135 -3.56 -18.96 10.05
C THR A 135 -5.05 -19.26 9.87
N GLY A 136 -5.69 -18.77 8.81
CA GLY A 136 -7.13 -18.95 8.54
C GLY A 136 -8.07 -18.18 9.47
N LYS A 137 -7.58 -17.48 10.49
CA LYS A 137 -8.39 -16.70 11.45
C LYS A 137 -8.74 -15.30 10.91
N LEU A 138 -9.16 -15.25 9.66
CA LEU A 138 -9.40 -14.01 8.90
C LEU A 138 -10.57 -13.18 9.42
N LYS A 139 -11.61 -13.80 10.00
CA LYS A 139 -12.83 -13.10 10.38
C LYS A 139 -12.58 -11.95 11.36
N LYS A 140 -11.82 -12.21 12.43
CA LYS A 140 -11.52 -11.18 13.44
C LYS A 140 -10.66 -10.05 12.87
N PHE A 141 -9.65 -10.40 12.07
CA PHE A 141 -8.76 -9.43 11.45
C PHE A 141 -9.49 -8.52 10.47
N GLN A 142 -10.31 -9.08 9.57
CA GLN A 142 -11.10 -8.32 8.61
C GLN A 142 -12.16 -7.42 9.26
N ILE A 143 -12.77 -7.86 10.37
CA ILE A 143 -13.71 -7.03 11.12
C ILE A 143 -13.00 -5.83 11.75
N ILE A 144 -11.84 -6.04 12.38
CA ILE A 144 -11.06 -4.98 13.00
C ILE A 144 -10.56 -3.98 11.96
N GLU A 145 -10.01 -4.46 10.85
CA GLU A 145 -9.53 -3.63 9.74
C GLU A 145 -10.68 -2.83 9.12
N GLY A 146 -11.79 -3.49 8.80
CA GLY A 146 -12.97 -2.84 8.23
C GLY A 146 -13.61 -1.81 9.16
N THR A 147 -13.69 -2.08 10.47
CA THR A 147 -14.23 -1.12 11.46
C THR A 147 -13.29 0.06 11.66
N MET A 148 -11.96 -0.15 11.69
CA MET A 148 -11.01 0.95 11.77
C MET A 148 -11.08 1.88 10.56
N LEU A 149 -11.17 1.32 9.34
CA LEU A 149 -11.31 2.12 8.12
C LEU A 149 -12.60 2.96 8.14
N LEU A 150 -13.72 2.36 8.54
CA LEU A 150 -15.00 3.08 8.68
C LEU A 150 -14.96 4.16 9.77
N MET A 151 -14.34 3.88 10.91
CA MET A 151 -14.16 4.87 11.98
C MET A 151 -13.34 6.08 11.52
N ILE A 152 -12.29 5.88 10.73
CA ILE A 152 -11.48 6.95 10.16
C ILE A 152 -12.30 7.82 9.21
N GLU A 153 -13.16 7.23 8.38
CA GLU A 153 -14.04 8.00 7.49
C GLU A 153 -15.12 8.78 8.26
N ILE A 154 -15.77 8.14 9.23
CA ILE A 154 -16.78 8.80 10.09
C ILE A 154 -16.13 9.93 10.90
N GLY A 155 -14.93 9.71 11.45
CA GLY A 155 -14.19 10.74 12.18
C GLY A 155 -13.85 11.95 11.31
N ARG A 156 -13.46 11.73 10.03
CA ARG A 156 -13.24 12.81 9.05
C ARG A 156 -14.52 13.56 8.68
N ALA A 157 -15.65 12.87 8.59
CA ALA A 157 -16.94 13.48 8.30
C ALA A 157 -17.50 14.27 9.49
N SER A 158 -17.15 13.88 10.72
CA SER A 158 -17.61 14.51 11.96
C SER A 158 -16.76 15.71 12.41
N CYS A 159 -15.52 15.84 11.94
CA CYS A 159 -14.64 16.99 12.21
C CYS A 159 -14.96 18.23 11.36
N ARG A 160 -16.19 18.35 10.92
CA ARG A 160 -16.82 19.47 10.24
C ARG A 160 -17.95 20.03 11.03
#